data_82387aea9918a18dff6f36c87538ad4c
#
_entry.id   82387aea9918a18dff6f36c87538ad4c
#
_cell.length_a   1.000
_cell.length_b   1.000
_cell.length_c   1.000
_cell.angle_alpha   90.00
_cell.angle_beta   90.00
_cell.angle_gamma   90.00
#
_symmetry.space_group_name_H-M   'P 1'
#
loop_
_entity.id
_entity.type
_entity.pdbx_description
1 polymer ?
#
loop_
_entity_poly.entity_id
_entity_poly.type
_entity_poly.pdbx_seq_one_letter_code
_entity_poly.pdbx_strand_id
1 'polypeptide(L)'
;MLNLLRAVLLLLTLVVLAPGAWADEKTDDAKKKLTVMLDWFVNPDHAALVVAQEKGYFAAQNLEVELQTPADPNDPPKLAAAGKVDLAVTYQPQLMIHLSAGLPIKRIGTLVATPLNSLVVLKDGPVKTLADLKGYKIGYSVGGFEEALLKTMLAKAGLKMEDVTLINVNFSLSPALLSKQVDAVIGAFRNFELNQLDLAKKPGRAFYPEEEGVPPYDELVLVVNRDQLNDPRLGRFLVALEQATLYILNHPDDAWKAFVAKHKELDDELNRRAWRDTLPRLARRPAALDEARYKRFAQFLAKQGVITVALPVSNYAVQLPPPD
;
A
#
# COMPACT_ATOMS: atom_id res chain seq x y z
N MET A 1 1.98 -93.91 39.24
CA MET A 1 0.67 -93.64 38.72
C MET A 1 0.61 -92.14 38.33
N LEU A 2 0.33 -91.90 37.17
CA LEU A 2 0.63 -90.74 36.36
C LEU A 2 -0.25 -89.52 36.66
N ASN A 3 0.38 -88.35 36.93
CA ASN A 3 -0.36 -87.06 36.94
C ASN A 3 0.16 -86.18 35.85
N LEU A 4 -0.71 -85.89 34.90
CA LEU A 4 -0.48 -84.90 33.81
C LEU A 4 -0.75 -83.51 34.35
N LEU A 5 0.26 -82.63 34.31
CA LEU A 5 0.10 -81.19 34.47
C LEU A 5 -0.15 -80.56 33.08
N ARG A 6 -1.28 -79.90 32.96
CA ARG A 6 -1.59 -79.00 31.83
C ARG A 6 -1.21 -77.58 32.20
N ALA A 7 -0.19 -77.07 31.58
CA ALA A 7 0.17 -75.63 31.60
C ALA A 7 -0.73 -74.84 30.65
N VAL A 8 -1.42 -73.85 31.18
CA VAL A 8 -2.18 -72.82 30.35
C VAL A 8 -1.29 -71.63 30.20
N LEU A 9 -0.85 -71.39 28.97
CA LEU A 9 -0.10 -70.20 28.59
C LEU A 9 -1.07 -69.01 28.39
N LEU A 10 -1.05 -68.01 29.27
CA LEU A 10 -1.75 -66.75 29.11
C LEU A 10 -0.85 -65.83 28.28
N LEU A 11 -1.23 -65.54 27.03
CA LEU A 11 -0.65 -64.46 26.20
C LEU A 11 -1.20 -63.12 26.68
N LEU A 12 -0.37 -62.33 27.37
CA LEU A 12 -0.61 -60.91 27.60
C LEU A 12 -0.25 -60.15 26.32
N THR A 13 -1.25 -59.71 25.58
CA THR A 13 -1.08 -58.69 24.49
C THR A 13 -0.88 -57.32 25.10
N LEU A 14 0.34 -56.83 25.06
CA LEU A 14 0.70 -55.46 25.43
C LEU A 14 0.20 -54.54 24.31
N VAL A 15 -0.92 -53.84 24.54
CA VAL A 15 -1.36 -52.73 23.67
C VAL A 15 -0.46 -51.54 23.98
N VAL A 16 0.51 -51.29 23.11
CA VAL A 16 1.30 -50.06 23.10
C VAL A 16 0.39 -48.96 22.57
N LEU A 17 -0.18 -48.18 23.48
CA LEU A 17 -0.79 -46.88 23.11
C LEU A 17 0.34 -45.96 22.67
N ALA A 18 0.47 -45.72 21.35
CA ALA A 18 1.29 -44.66 20.82
C ALA A 18 0.72 -43.32 21.37
N PRO A 19 1.55 -42.43 21.91
CA PRO A 19 1.08 -41.12 22.28
C PRO A 19 0.67 -40.43 20.99
N GLY A 20 -0.65 -40.16 20.83
CA GLY A 20 -1.18 -39.36 19.75
C GLY A 20 -0.45 -38.03 19.73
N ALA A 21 0.16 -37.71 18.61
CA ALA A 21 0.73 -36.40 18.34
C ALA A 21 -0.36 -35.34 18.55
N TRP A 22 -0.34 -34.69 19.68
CA TRP A 22 -1.00 -33.43 19.89
C TRP A 22 -0.18 -32.41 19.10
N ALA A 23 -0.46 -32.34 17.79
CA ALA A 23 0.11 -31.33 16.94
C ALA A 23 -0.39 -29.97 17.46
N ASP A 24 0.54 -29.14 17.69
CA ASP A 24 0.54 -27.82 18.27
C ASP A 24 -0.53 -26.92 17.66
N GLU A 25 -1.73 -26.89 18.24
CA GLU A 25 -2.82 -25.97 17.88
C GLU A 25 -2.37 -24.50 18.04
N LYS A 26 -1.40 -24.23 18.91
CA LYS A 26 -0.82 -22.90 19.11
C LYS A 26 0.10 -22.45 17.98
N THR A 27 0.77 -23.37 17.28
CA THR A 27 1.62 -23.04 16.12
C THR A 27 0.81 -22.74 14.87
N ASP A 28 -0.40 -23.28 14.75
CA ASP A 28 -1.29 -23.03 13.62
C ASP A 28 -1.99 -21.66 13.72
N ASP A 29 -2.35 -21.22 14.92
CA ASP A 29 -2.96 -19.90 15.14
C ASP A 29 -1.98 -18.74 14.90
N ALA A 30 -0.71 -18.89 15.28
CA ALA A 30 0.32 -17.88 15.02
C ALA A 30 0.59 -17.71 13.51
N LYS A 31 0.37 -18.75 12.70
CA LYS A 31 0.52 -18.73 11.23
C LYS A 31 -0.67 -18.11 10.48
N LYS A 32 -1.72 -17.68 11.18
CA LYS A 32 -2.92 -17.08 10.57
C LYS A 32 -2.88 -15.56 10.60
N LYS A 33 -2.26 -14.95 11.60
CA LYS A 33 -2.26 -13.50 11.79
C LYS A 33 -1.28 -12.82 10.86
N LEU A 34 -1.75 -11.73 10.21
CA LEU A 34 -0.94 -10.79 9.45
C LEU A 34 -1.33 -9.36 9.83
N THR A 35 -0.32 -8.52 10.07
CA THR A 35 -0.50 -7.09 10.28
C THR A 35 -0.13 -6.32 9.02
N VAL A 36 -1.01 -5.43 8.60
CA VAL A 36 -0.79 -4.55 7.44
C VAL A 36 -0.87 -3.10 7.90
N MET A 37 0.24 -2.39 7.85
CA MET A 37 0.28 -0.95 8.09
C MET A 37 -0.12 -0.22 6.81
N LEU A 38 -1.20 0.56 6.87
CA LEU A 38 -1.63 1.41 5.77
C LEU A 38 -0.69 2.60 5.60
N ASP A 39 -0.73 3.27 4.46
CA ASP A 39 0.03 4.51 4.19
C ASP A 39 -0.67 5.76 4.76
N TRP A 40 -1.99 5.68 4.96
CA TRP A 40 -2.87 6.77 5.36
C TRP A 40 -4.03 6.27 6.22
N PHE A 41 -4.95 7.17 6.61
CA PHE A 41 -6.25 6.78 7.16
C PHE A 41 -7.02 5.93 6.14
N VAL A 42 -7.87 5.01 6.64
CA VAL A 42 -8.72 4.19 5.78
C VAL A 42 -9.53 5.09 4.83
N ASN A 43 -9.44 4.79 3.55
CA ASN A 43 -10.15 5.48 2.49
C ASN A 43 -10.37 4.52 1.29
N PRO A 44 -11.07 4.91 0.22
CA PRO A 44 -11.34 4.04 -0.93
C PRO A 44 -10.10 3.46 -1.64
N ASP A 45 -8.90 4.01 -1.49
CA ASP A 45 -7.69 3.42 -2.07
C ASP A 45 -7.30 2.11 -1.39
N HIS A 46 -7.80 1.88 -0.16
CA HIS A 46 -7.67 0.63 0.58
C HIS A 46 -8.84 -0.36 0.35
N ALA A 47 -9.71 -0.08 -0.63
CA ALA A 47 -10.92 -0.84 -0.88
C ALA A 47 -10.69 -2.36 -0.94
N ALA A 48 -9.64 -2.79 -1.67
CA ALA A 48 -9.34 -4.21 -1.83
C ALA A 48 -9.00 -4.90 -0.50
N LEU A 49 -8.29 -4.22 0.40
CA LEU A 49 -7.94 -4.73 1.73
C LEU A 49 -9.17 -4.86 2.63
N VAL A 50 -9.98 -3.79 2.71
CA VAL A 50 -11.18 -3.76 3.55
C VAL A 50 -12.24 -4.76 3.04
N VAL A 51 -12.50 -4.80 1.73
CA VAL A 51 -13.44 -5.74 1.14
C VAL A 51 -12.97 -7.18 1.27
N ALA A 52 -11.66 -7.46 1.15
CA ALA A 52 -11.11 -8.78 1.41
C ALA A 52 -11.40 -9.25 2.84
N GLN A 53 -11.32 -8.35 3.81
CA GLN A 53 -11.64 -8.62 5.20
C GLN A 53 -13.15 -8.85 5.40
N GLU A 54 -13.99 -7.92 4.93
CA GLU A 54 -15.43 -7.93 5.18
C GLU A 54 -16.18 -9.02 4.40
N LYS A 55 -15.69 -9.40 3.22
CA LYS A 55 -16.27 -10.51 2.41
C LYS A 55 -15.65 -11.86 2.76
N GLY A 56 -14.72 -11.91 3.72
CA GLY A 56 -14.12 -13.16 4.21
C GLY A 56 -13.09 -13.78 3.27
N TYR A 57 -12.55 -13.06 2.28
CA TYR A 57 -11.53 -13.62 1.37
C TYR A 57 -10.24 -13.96 2.10
N PHE A 58 -9.83 -13.17 3.10
CA PHE A 58 -8.68 -13.51 3.95
C PHE A 58 -8.97 -14.76 4.80
N ALA A 59 -10.15 -14.85 5.41
CA ALA A 59 -10.53 -16.02 6.20
C ALA A 59 -10.59 -17.30 5.33
N ALA A 60 -11.05 -17.21 4.08
CA ALA A 60 -11.06 -18.32 3.13
C ALA A 60 -9.63 -18.82 2.78
N GLN A 61 -8.63 -17.96 2.94
CA GLN A 61 -7.20 -18.29 2.81
C GLN A 61 -6.56 -18.64 4.17
N ASN A 62 -7.35 -18.92 5.20
CA ASN A 62 -6.89 -19.20 6.56
C ASN A 62 -5.99 -18.07 7.12
N LEU A 63 -6.37 -16.80 6.89
CA LEU A 63 -5.68 -15.61 7.35
C LEU A 63 -6.60 -14.75 8.21
N GLU A 64 -6.03 -14.22 9.29
CA GLU A 64 -6.59 -13.15 10.12
C GLU A 64 -5.73 -11.90 9.85
N VAL A 65 -6.28 -10.92 9.13
CA VAL A 65 -5.56 -9.73 8.74
C VAL A 65 -6.01 -8.55 9.58
N GLU A 66 -5.05 -7.88 10.22
CA GLU A 66 -5.26 -6.64 10.98
C GLU A 66 -4.75 -5.46 10.16
N LEU A 67 -5.63 -4.50 9.85
CA LEU A 67 -5.28 -3.27 9.18
C LEU A 67 -5.02 -2.18 10.23
N GLN A 68 -3.85 -1.55 10.16
CA GLN A 68 -3.42 -0.50 11.08
C GLN A 68 -3.19 0.81 10.31
N THR A 69 -3.65 1.94 10.87
CA THR A 69 -3.37 3.28 10.33
C THR A 69 -2.09 3.84 10.95
N PRO A 70 -1.24 4.52 10.17
CA PRO A 70 0.00 5.07 10.69
C PRO A 70 -0.23 6.32 11.55
N ALA A 71 0.67 6.54 12.51
CA ALA A 71 0.73 7.80 13.26
C ALA A 71 1.45 8.91 12.47
N ASP A 72 2.36 8.53 11.57
CA ASP A 72 3.08 9.41 10.64
C ASP A 72 3.10 8.74 9.25
N PRO A 73 2.76 9.47 8.16
CA PRO A 73 2.71 8.90 6.81
C PRO A 73 4.09 8.44 6.28
N ASN A 74 5.17 8.79 6.96
CA ASN A 74 6.53 8.38 6.61
C ASN A 74 6.97 7.06 7.27
N ASP A 75 6.17 6.48 8.17
CA ASP A 75 6.59 5.33 8.97
C ASP A 75 6.29 3.94 8.38
N PRO A 76 5.23 3.71 7.59
CA PRO A 76 4.83 2.37 7.17
C PRO A 76 5.97 1.50 6.61
N PRO A 77 6.75 1.94 5.61
CA PRO A 77 7.85 1.11 5.08
C PRO A 77 8.98 0.86 6.09
N LYS A 78 9.21 1.79 7.03
CA LYS A 78 10.21 1.62 8.12
C LYS A 78 9.76 0.57 9.12
N LEU A 79 8.47 0.53 9.45
CA LEU A 79 7.88 -0.47 10.34
C LEU A 79 7.94 -1.87 9.73
N ALA A 80 7.67 -2.02 8.44
CA ALA A 80 7.86 -3.27 7.71
C ALA A 80 9.34 -3.67 7.68
N ALA A 81 10.26 -2.75 7.38
CA ALA A 81 11.70 -2.98 7.40
C ALA A 81 12.20 -3.48 8.77
N ALA A 82 11.63 -2.96 9.85
CA ALA A 82 11.97 -3.33 11.22
C ALA A 82 11.25 -4.61 11.71
N GLY A 83 10.39 -5.24 10.89
CA GLY A 83 9.59 -6.40 11.27
C GLY A 83 8.55 -6.11 12.37
N LYS A 84 8.14 -4.86 12.52
CA LYS A 84 7.10 -4.43 13.47
C LYS A 84 5.69 -4.69 12.95
N VAL A 85 5.55 -4.78 11.64
CA VAL A 85 4.36 -5.23 10.91
C VAL A 85 4.80 -6.21 9.83
N ASP A 86 3.90 -7.10 9.41
CA ASP A 86 4.22 -8.09 8.37
C ASP A 86 4.28 -7.44 6.99
N LEU A 87 3.33 -6.53 6.70
CA LEU A 87 3.26 -5.79 5.45
C LEU A 87 3.07 -4.30 5.71
N ALA A 88 3.49 -3.48 4.77
CA ALA A 88 3.11 -2.07 4.72
C ALA A 88 2.67 -1.66 3.33
N VAL A 89 1.73 -0.71 3.27
CA VAL A 89 1.42 0.05 2.06
C VAL A 89 2.40 1.22 1.96
N THR A 90 2.92 1.44 0.78
CA THR A 90 3.82 2.56 0.47
C THR A 90 3.72 2.90 -1.02
N TYR A 91 4.55 3.80 -1.50
CA TYR A 91 4.57 4.29 -2.88
C TYR A 91 5.77 3.72 -3.64
N GLN A 92 5.62 3.39 -4.93
CA GLN A 92 6.74 2.86 -5.71
C GLN A 92 7.98 3.77 -5.67
N PRO A 93 7.88 5.12 -5.81
CA PRO A 93 9.04 5.99 -5.69
C PRO A 93 9.69 5.94 -4.31
N GLN A 94 8.89 5.93 -3.23
CA GLN A 94 9.37 5.87 -1.85
C GLN A 94 10.09 4.55 -1.56
N LEU A 95 9.58 3.43 -2.06
CA LEU A 95 10.26 2.13 -1.98
C LEU A 95 11.69 2.21 -2.54
N MET A 96 11.86 2.81 -3.72
CA MET A 96 13.17 2.92 -4.36
C MET A 96 14.13 3.84 -3.59
N ILE A 97 13.61 4.94 -3.02
CA ILE A 97 14.38 5.86 -2.17
C ILE A 97 14.83 5.16 -0.89
N HIS A 98 13.92 4.46 -0.21
CA HIS A 98 14.25 3.72 1.01
C HIS A 98 15.23 2.57 0.76
N LEU A 99 15.09 1.87 -0.36
CA LEU A 99 16.06 0.85 -0.75
C LEU A 99 17.46 1.45 -0.97
N SER A 100 17.54 2.59 -1.65
CA SER A 100 18.81 3.32 -1.84
C SER A 100 19.44 3.76 -0.52
N ALA A 101 18.61 4.01 0.50
CA ALA A 101 19.03 4.29 1.86
C ALA A 101 19.32 3.02 2.69
N GLY A 102 19.23 1.83 2.09
CA GLY A 102 19.58 0.55 2.74
C GLY A 102 18.45 -0.15 3.49
N LEU A 103 17.20 0.31 3.42
CA LEU A 103 16.09 -0.37 4.08
C LEU A 103 15.85 -1.76 3.46
N PRO A 104 15.73 -2.82 4.28
CA PRO A 104 15.57 -4.20 3.81
C PRO A 104 14.12 -4.51 3.43
N ILE A 105 13.53 -3.74 2.53
CA ILE A 105 12.15 -3.95 2.07
C ILE A 105 12.08 -4.40 0.61
N LYS A 106 11.01 -5.11 0.27
CA LYS A 106 10.75 -5.56 -1.10
C LYS A 106 9.25 -5.50 -1.42
N ARG A 107 8.91 -5.00 -2.61
CA ARG A 107 7.55 -5.03 -3.13
C ARG A 107 7.13 -6.45 -3.48
N ILE A 108 5.93 -6.84 -3.03
CA ILE A 108 5.29 -8.11 -3.39
C ILE A 108 3.96 -7.92 -4.11
N GLY A 109 3.35 -6.74 -4.04
CA GLY A 109 2.03 -6.49 -4.61
C GLY A 109 1.78 -5.01 -4.91
N THR A 110 0.71 -4.75 -5.67
CA THR A 110 0.19 -3.42 -6.00
C THR A 110 -1.28 -3.34 -5.65
N LEU A 111 -1.71 -2.25 -5.01
CA LEU A 111 -3.12 -1.93 -4.77
C LEU A 111 -3.65 -0.99 -5.87
N VAL A 112 -2.92 0.09 -6.14
CA VAL A 112 -3.29 1.10 -7.13
C VAL A 112 -2.18 1.21 -8.16
N ALA A 113 -2.49 0.87 -9.42
CA ALA A 113 -1.51 0.66 -10.50
C ALA A 113 -1.26 1.90 -11.37
N THR A 114 -1.81 3.06 -10.99
CA THR A 114 -1.62 4.34 -11.71
C THR A 114 -1.36 5.46 -10.74
N PRO A 115 -0.63 6.53 -11.15
CA PRO A 115 -0.41 7.68 -10.30
C PRO A 115 -1.71 8.32 -9.81
N LEU A 116 -1.80 8.61 -8.53
CA LEU A 116 -2.86 9.40 -7.90
C LEU A 116 -2.33 10.77 -7.49
N ASN A 117 -1.06 10.83 -7.09
CA ASN A 117 -0.39 12.05 -6.65
C ASN A 117 -0.53 13.17 -7.67
N SER A 118 -0.75 14.38 -7.18
CA SER A 118 -0.82 15.61 -7.96
C SER A 118 -0.28 16.79 -7.15
N LEU A 119 0.20 17.80 -7.86
CA LEU A 119 0.39 19.12 -7.29
C LEU A 119 -0.92 19.89 -7.48
N VAL A 120 -1.50 20.34 -6.38
CA VAL A 120 -2.81 21.01 -6.38
C VAL A 120 -2.70 22.43 -5.85
N VAL A 121 -3.33 23.35 -6.53
CA VAL A 121 -3.56 24.75 -6.12
C VAL A 121 -5.05 25.04 -6.11
N LEU A 122 -5.51 26.10 -5.45
CA LEU A 122 -6.89 26.55 -5.60
C LEU A 122 -7.12 27.09 -7.01
N LYS A 123 -8.18 26.62 -7.68
CA LYS A 123 -8.51 26.96 -9.08
C LYS A 123 -8.62 28.47 -9.32
N ASP A 124 -9.21 29.18 -8.35
CA ASP A 124 -9.42 30.63 -8.41
C ASP A 124 -8.21 31.42 -7.84
N GLY A 125 -7.16 30.71 -7.39
CA GLY A 125 -5.91 31.32 -6.88
C GLY A 125 -5.06 31.95 -8.00
N PRO A 126 -3.94 32.58 -7.63
CA PRO A 126 -3.04 33.25 -8.59
C PRO A 126 -2.25 32.28 -9.46
N VAL A 127 -1.98 31.06 -9.00
CA VAL A 127 -1.18 30.05 -9.72
C VAL A 127 -2.03 29.40 -10.81
N LYS A 128 -1.65 29.63 -12.08
CA LYS A 128 -2.32 29.05 -13.26
C LYS A 128 -1.45 28.05 -13.99
N THR A 129 -0.13 28.18 -13.86
CA THR A 129 0.90 27.31 -14.45
C THR A 129 1.94 26.95 -13.36
N LEU A 130 2.76 25.95 -13.61
CA LEU A 130 3.85 25.60 -12.68
C LEU A 130 4.88 26.72 -12.53
N ALA A 131 5.08 27.55 -13.58
CA ALA A 131 6.01 28.68 -13.54
C ALA A 131 5.57 29.77 -12.53
N ASP A 132 4.28 29.87 -12.26
CA ASP A 132 3.75 30.84 -11.29
C ASP A 132 4.08 30.48 -9.83
N LEU A 133 4.63 29.27 -9.56
CA LEU A 133 4.96 28.81 -8.21
C LEU A 133 6.16 29.50 -7.58
N LYS A 134 6.88 30.32 -8.32
CA LYS A 134 8.06 31.04 -7.79
C LYS A 134 7.68 31.91 -6.58
N GLY A 135 8.37 31.70 -5.44
CA GLY A 135 8.14 32.43 -4.19
C GLY A 135 7.01 31.89 -3.33
N TYR A 136 6.28 30.85 -3.79
CA TYR A 136 5.14 30.28 -3.07
C TYR A 136 5.55 29.16 -2.10
N LYS A 137 4.66 28.90 -1.12
CA LYS A 137 4.76 27.82 -0.14
C LYS A 137 4.06 26.59 -0.65
N ILE A 138 4.77 25.46 -0.68
CA ILE A 138 4.24 24.17 -1.11
C ILE A 138 4.21 23.21 0.07
N GLY A 139 3.01 22.73 0.44
CA GLY A 139 2.82 21.70 1.44
C GLY A 139 3.13 20.31 0.89
N TYR A 140 3.72 19.47 1.73
CA TYR A 140 3.95 18.05 1.44
C TYR A 140 3.70 17.20 2.68
N SER A 141 3.46 15.88 2.49
CA SER A 141 3.20 14.92 3.57
C SER A 141 4.29 13.87 3.68
N VAL A 142 4.72 13.29 2.57
CA VAL A 142 5.69 12.18 2.51
C VAL A 142 7.03 12.67 2.00
N GLY A 143 8.00 12.76 2.92
CA GLY A 143 9.33 13.28 2.62
C GLY A 143 10.11 12.43 1.62
N GLY A 144 10.95 13.09 0.83
CA GLY A 144 11.82 12.48 -0.19
C GLY A 144 11.08 12.13 -1.48
N PHE A 145 9.95 11.47 -1.39
CA PHE A 145 9.13 11.03 -2.53
C PHE A 145 8.45 12.21 -3.23
N GLU A 146 7.66 12.98 -2.50
CA GLU A 146 6.89 14.11 -3.06
C GLU A 146 7.82 15.23 -3.52
N GLU A 147 8.93 15.44 -2.82
CA GLU A 147 9.98 16.38 -3.20
C GLU A 147 10.66 15.97 -4.52
N ALA A 148 10.88 14.67 -4.74
CA ALA A 148 11.47 14.17 -5.98
C ALA A 148 10.56 14.42 -7.19
N LEU A 149 9.24 14.21 -7.03
CA LEU A 149 8.27 14.54 -8.06
C LEU A 149 8.24 16.05 -8.33
N LEU A 150 8.11 16.84 -7.27
CA LEU A 150 8.05 18.30 -7.37
C LEU A 150 9.29 18.88 -8.06
N LYS A 151 10.51 18.40 -7.72
CA LYS A 151 11.75 18.82 -8.37
C LYS A 151 11.68 18.67 -9.88
N THR A 152 11.15 17.57 -10.37
CA THR A 152 11.02 17.31 -11.81
C THR A 152 10.00 18.25 -12.45
N MET A 153 8.84 18.44 -11.81
CA MET A 153 7.80 19.33 -12.28
C MET A 153 8.27 20.79 -12.36
N LEU A 154 8.95 21.26 -11.31
CA LEU A 154 9.52 22.62 -11.27
C LEU A 154 10.59 22.80 -12.34
N ALA A 155 11.49 21.83 -12.53
CA ALA A 155 12.54 21.89 -13.55
C ALA A 155 11.97 22.02 -14.96
N LYS A 156 10.87 21.32 -15.27
CA LYS A 156 10.14 21.46 -16.55
C LYS A 156 9.58 22.89 -16.76
N ALA A 157 9.20 23.54 -15.66
CA ALA A 157 8.72 24.93 -15.68
C ALA A 157 9.84 25.99 -15.60
N GLY A 158 11.12 25.57 -15.62
CA GLY A 158 12.26 26.46 -15.51
C GLY A 158 12.55 26.96 -14.10
N LEU A 159 11.96 26.31 -13.09
CA LEU A 159 12.16 26.60 -11.67
C LEU A 159 13.06 25.57 -11.00
N LYS A 160 13.60 25.94 -9.84
CA LYS A 160 14.39 25.10 -8.96
C LYS A 160 13.67 24.91 -7.61
N MET A 161 14.13 23.97 -6.81
CA MET A 161 13.59 23.76 -5.45
C MET A 161 13.75 24.97 -4.55
N GLU A 162 14.83 25.75 -4.75
CA GLU A 162 15.11 26.99 -4.01
C GLU A 162 14.18 28.15 -4.38
N ASP A 163 13.46 28.05 -5.48
CA ASP A 163 12.45 29.06 -5.88
C ASP A 163 11.13 28.93 -5.12
N VAL A 164 10.95 27.88 -4.31
CA VAL A 164 9.75 27.62 -3.51
C VAL A 164 10.11 27.30 -2.07
N THR A 165 9.15 27.43 -1.14
CA THR A 165 9.32 27.05 0.26
C THR A 165 8.51 25.78 0.56
N LEU A 166 9.16 24.72 1.00
CA LEU A 166 8.50 23.49 1.39
C LEU A 166 8.05 23.51 2.85
N ILE A 167 6.84 23.05 3.11
CA ILE A 167 6.27 22.96 4.45
C ILE A 167 5.69 21.56 4.62
N ASN A 168 6.18 20.81 5.61
CA ASN A 168 5.55 19.54 6.00
C ASN A 168 4.20 19.85 6.66
N VAL A 169 3.13 19.35 6.05
CA VAL A 169 1.75 19.52 6.55
C VAL A 169 1.18 18.21 7.10
N ASN A 170 1.99 17.16 7.16
CA ASN A 170 1.60 15.84 7.64
C ASN A 170 0.30 15.38 6.92
N PHE A 171 -0.73 14.94 7.64
CA PHE A 171 -2.02 14.50 7.07
C PHE A 171 -2.94 15.65 6.62
N SER A 172 -2.47 16.91 6.62
CA SER A 172 -3.32 18.09 6.48
C SER A 172 -3.21 18.79 5.12
N LEU A 173 -3.11 18.04 3.99
CA LEU A 173 -2.95 18.61 2.65
C LEU A 173 -4.06 19.62 2.30
N SER A 174 -5.32 19.18 2.19
CA SER A 174 -6.44 20.07 1.88
C SER A 174 -6.70 21.14 2.95
N PRO A 175 -6.66 20.84 4.27
CA PRO A 175 -6.81 21.86 5.29
C PRO A 175 -5.76 22.97 5.21
N ALA A 176 -4.48 22.63 4.97
CA ALA A 176 -3.41 23.61 4.85
C ALA A 176 -3.59 24.53 3.64
N LEU A 177 -4.06 23.96 2.50
CA LEU A 177 -4.37 24.72 1.30
C LEU A 177 -5.58 25.65 1.50
N LEU A 178 -6.66 25.13 2.11
CA LEU A 178 -7.89 25.89 2.38
C LEU A 178 -7.68 27.04 3.36
N SER A 179 -6.85 26.84 4.40
CA SER A 179 -6.50 27.85 5.37
C SER A 179 -5.44 28.86 4.89
N LYS A 180 -4.89 28.65 3.69
CA LYS A 180 -3.79 29.43 3.11
C LYS A 180 -2.49 29.37 3.95
N GLN A 181 -2.28 28.31 4.71
CA GLN A 181 -1.00 28.01 5.34
C GLN A 181 0.06 27.76 4.27
N VAL A 182 -0.37 27.12 3.15
CA VAL A 182 0.39 26.90 1.94
C VAL A 182 -0.40 27.35 0.72
N ASP A 183 0.28 27.60 -0.39
CA ASP A 183 -0.31 28.09 -1.65
C ASP A 183 -0.57 26.94 -2.64
N ALA A 184 0.17 25.85 -2.48
CA ALA A 184 0.03 24.60 -3.23
C ALA A 184 0.29 23.41 -2.30
N VAL A 185 -0.13 22.22 -2.70
CA VAL A 185 0.22 20.95 -2.05
C VAL A 185 0.65 19.94 -3.12
N ILE A 186 1.76 19.24 -2.86
CA ILE A 186 2.16 18.02 -3.55
C ILE A 186 1.81 16.83 -2.67
N GLY A 187 1.44 15.68 -3.23
CA GLY A 187 0.95 14.54 -2.46
C GLY A 187 -0.57 14.43 -2.47
N ALA A 188 -1.29 15.45 -2.96
CA ALA A 188 -2.74 15.41 -3.07
C ALA A 188 -3.18 14.37 -4.11
N PHE A 189 -4.04 13.43 -3.71
CA PHE A 189 -4.56 12.41 -4.60
C PHE A 189 -5.74 12.94 -5.40
N ARG A 190 -5.67 12.76 -6.73
CA ARG A 190 -6.67 13.26 -7.68
C ARG A 190 -8.08 12.70 -7.48
N ASN A 191 -8.18 11.53 -6.87
CA ASN A 191 -9.45 10.87 -6.54
C ASN A 191 -9.98 11.25 -5.15
N PHE A 192 -9.19 11.86 -4.28
CA PHE A 192 -9.58 12.19 -2.92
C PHE A 192 -9.54 13.69 -2.64
N GLU A 193 -8.36 14.34 -2.62
CA GLU A 193 -8.23 15.76 -2.29
C GLU A 193 -8.95 16.69 -3.26
N LEU A 194 -8.99 16.38 -4.57
CA LEU A 194 -9.76 17.19 -5.51
C LEU A 194 -11.27 17.14 -5.20
N ASN A 195 -11.79 15.95 -4.83
CA ASN A 195 -13.18 15.81 -4.39
C ASN A 195 -13.43 16.53 -3.07
N GLN A 196 -12.48 16.50 -2.14
CA GLN A 196 -12.59 17.20 -0.86
C GLN A 196 -12.65 18.73 -1.06
N LEU A 197 -11.78 19.27 -1.91
CA LEU A 197 -11.79 20.69 -2.25
C LEU A 197 -13.07 21.13 -2.99
N ASP A 198 -13.57 20.28 -3.90
CA ASP A 198 -14.81 20.54 -4.63
C ASP A 198 -16.02 20.59 -3.67
N LEU A 199 -16.13 19.64 -2.76
CA LEU A 199 -17.15 19.61 -1.72
C LEU A 199 -17.07 20.82 -0.77
N ALA A 200 -15.87 21.31 -0.49
CA ALA A 200 -15.64 22.53 0.25
C ALA A 200 -15.97 23.81 -0.57
N LYS A 201 -16.44 23.67 -1.82
CA LYS A 201 -16.71 24.76 -2.76
C LYS A 201 -15.50 25.67 -3.03
N LYS A 202 -14.32 25.06 -2.96
CA LYS A 202 -13.02 25.66 -3.28
C LYS A 202 -12.25 24.71 -4.23
N PRO A 203 -12.74 24.53 -5.47
CA PRO A 203 -12.19 23.53 -6.36
C PRO A 203 -10.69 23.71 -6.58
N GLY A 204 -9.99 22.59 -6.65
CA GLY A 204 -8.57 22.54 -6.97
C GLY A 204 -8.31 22.57 -8.47
N ARG A 205 -7.12 23.03 -8.84
CA ARG A 205 -6.48 22.79 -10.13
C ARG A 205 -5.30 21.85 -9.87
N ALA A 206 -5.29 20.71 -10.56
CA ALA A 206 -4.20 19.75 -10.45
C ALA A 206 -3.23 19.89 -11.62
N PHE A 207 -1.95 19.66 -11.31
CA PHE A 207 -0.87 19.38 -12.25
C PHE A 207 -0.43 17.95 -12.01
N TYR A 208 -0.48 17.11 -13.02
CA TYR A 208 -0.18 15.68 -12.87
C TYR A 208 1.29 15.41 -13.16
N PRO A 209 2.02 14.74 -12.23
CA PRO A 209 3.45 14.47 -12.41
C PRO A 209 3.78 13.80 -13.74
N GLU A 210 2.93 12.84 -14.19
CA GLU A 210 3.13 12.12 -15.45
C GLU A 210 2.98 13.01 -16.72
N GLU A 211 2.29 14.14 -16.62
CA GLU A 211 2.22 15.15 -17.68
C GLU A 211 3.37 16.14 -17.60
N GLU A 212 4.05 16.18 -16.44
CA GLU A 212 5.09 17.14 -16.12
C GLU A 212 6.50 16.51 -16.06
N GLY A 213 6.69 15.37 -16.74
CA GLY A 213 8.01 14.77 -16.97
C GLY A 213 8.39 13.63 -16.03
N VAL A 214 7.50 13.23 -15.12
CA VAL A 214 7.67 12.03 -14.28
C VAL A 214 7.11 10.82 -15.04
N PRO A 215 7.86 9.72 -15.19
CA PRO A 215 7.30 8.51 -15.79
C PRO A 215 6.13 7.93 -14.97
N PRO A 216 5.15 7.27 -15.60
CA PRO A 216 4.10 6.56 -14.88
C PRO A 216 4.67 5.50 -13.91
N TYR A 217 4.04 5.38 -12.74
CA TYR A 217 4.42 4.45 -11.67
C TYR A 217 3.19 3.88 -10.97
N ASP A 218 3.38 2.85 -10.14
CA ASP A 218 2.34 2.32 -9.26
C ASP A 218 2.22 3.20 -8.02
N GLU A 219 1.02 3.75 -7.76
CA GLU A 219 0.85 4.64 -6.61
C GLU A 219 0.97 3.88 -5.30
N LEU A 220 0.12 2.88 -5.07
CA LEU A 220 0.14 2.12 -3.82
C LEU A 220 0.66 0.71 -4.04
N VAL A 221 1.75 0.38 -3.37
CA VAL A 221 2.38 -0.92 -3.40
C VAL A 221 2.47 -1.55 -2.01
N LEU A 222 2.48 -2.87 -1.97
CA LEU A 222 2.65 -3.66 -0.75
C LEU A 222 4.10 -4.08 -0.62
N VAL A 223 4.71 -3.76 0.51
CA VAL A 223 6.08 -4.14 0.84
C VAL A 223 6.15 -5.00 2.09
N VAL A 224 7.17 -5.85 2.13
CA VAL A 224 7.54 -6.70 3.26
C VAL A 224 9.02 -6.51 3.57
N ASN A 225 9.45 -6.91 4.77
CA ASN A 225 10.87 -7.13 4.99
C ASN A 225 11.36 -8.24 4.06
N ARG A 226 12.49 -8.00 3.34
CA ARG A 226 13.02 -8.97 2.35
C ARG A 226 13.35 -10.34 2.95
N ASP A 227 13.64 -10.41 4.25
CA ASP A 227 13.96 -11.67 4.94
C ASP A 227 12.70 -12.52 5.20
N GLN A 228 11.50 -11.95 5.02
CA GLN A 228 10.20 -12.61 5.17
C GLN A 228 9.58 -13.09 3.84
N LEU A 229 10.29 -12.97 2.71
CA LEU A 229 9.74 -13.32 1.39
C LEU A 229 9.29 -14.79 1.26
N ASN A 230 9.83 -15.69 2.07
CA ASN A 230 9.47 -17.12 2.07
C ASN A 230 8.27 -17.42 2.97
N ASP A 231 7.63 -16.42 3.56
CA ASP A 231 6.44 -16.63 4.38
C ASP A 231 5.25 -17.08 3.52
N PRO A 232 4.71 -18.29 3.75
CA PRO A 232 3.61 -18.83 2.93
C PRO A 232 2.30 -18.03 3.06
N ARG A 233 2.17 -17.19 4.09
CA ARG A 233 1.01 -16.32 4.27
C ARG A 233 0.92 -15.27 3.16
N LEU A 234 2.06 -14.80 2.62
CA LEU A 234 2.11 -13.73 1.62
C LEU A 234 1.43 -14.10 0.30
N GLY A 235 1.67 -15.31 -0.20
CA GLY A 235 1.01 -15.82 -1.41
C GLY A 235 -0.51 -15.90 -1.23
N ARG A 236 -0.96 -16.46 -0.10
CA ARG A 236 -2.38 -16.58 0.28
C ARG A 236 -3.04 -15.20 0.42
N PHE A 237 -2.32 -14.24 1.02
CA PHE A 237 -2.78 -12.85 1.14
C PHE A 237 -3.03 -12.22 -0.24
N LEU A 238 -2.11 -12.38 -1.19
CA LEU A 238 -2.25 -11.84 -2.55
C LEU A 238 -3.39 -12.48 -3.33
N VAL A 239 -3.66 -13.77 -3.14
CA VAL A 239 -4.83 -14.45 -3.73
C VAL A 239 -6.13 -13.85 -3.20
N ALA A 240 -6.26 -13.70 -1.88
CA ALA A 240 -7.44 -13.06 -1.27
C ALA A 240 -7.65 -11.63 -1.78
N LEU A 241 -6.56 -10.88 -1.92
CA LEU A 241 -6.59 -9.51 -2.41
C LEU A 241 -7.04 -9.44 -3.88
N GLU A 242 -6.58 -10.35 -4.74
CA GLU A 242 -7.01 -10.44 -6.14
C GLU A 242 -8.50 -10.76 -6.23
N GLN A 243 -8.98 -11.72 -5.44
CA GLN A 243 -10.41 -12.06 -5.37
C GLN A 243 -11.26 -10.87 -4.96
N ALA A 244 -10.85 -10.13 -3.93
CA ALA A 244 -11.53 -8.92 -3.48
C ALA A 244 -11.53 -7.83 -4.56
N THR A 245 -10.41 -7.61 -5.22
CA THR A 245 -10.30 -6.61 -6.31
C THR A 245 -11.25 -6.94 -7.46
N LEU A 246 -11.26 -8.20 -7.91
CA LEU A 246 -12.18 -8.64 -8.97
C LEU A 246 -13.64 -8.53 -8.53
N TYR A 247 -13.93 -8.84 -7.27
CA TYR A 247 -15.28 -8.68 -6.72
C TYR A 247 -15.73 -7.22 -6.72
N ILE A 248 -14.88 -6.29 -6.27
CA ILE A 248 -15.14 -4.85 -6.29
C ILE A 248 -15.47 -4.37 -7.71
N LEU A 249 -14.68 -4.77 -8.69
CA LEU A 249 -14.86 -4.34 -10.08
C LEU A 249 -16.12 -4.89 -10.73
N ASN A 250 -16.57 -6.10 -10.34
CA ASN A 250 -17.77 -6.75 -10.88
C ASN A 250 -19.03 -6.41 -10.09
N HIS A 251 -18.92 -6.04 -8.82
CA HIS A 251 -20.03 -5.77 -7.90
C HIS A 251 -19.80 -4.50 -7.07
N PRO A 252 -19.58 -3.32 -7.72
CA PRO A 252 -19.13 -2.11 -7.03
C PRO A 252 -20.07 -1.62 -5.92
N ASP A 253 -21.38 -1.73 -6.12
CA ASP A 253 -22.37 -1.27 -5.13
C ASP A 253 -22.45 -2.19 -3.91
N ASP A 254 -22.30 -3.50 -4.09
CA ASP A 254 -22.27 -4.44 -2.96
C ASP A 254 -20.92 -4.38 -2.23
N ALA A 255 -19.84 -4.20 -2.96
CA ALA A 255 -18.51 -3.98 -2.40
C ALA A 255 -18.45 -2.68 -1.59
N TRP A 256 -19.12 -1.61 -2.05
CA TRP A 256 -19.26 -0.37 -1.27
C TRP A 256 -19.94 -0.62 0.07
N LYS A 257 -21.06 -1.37 0.08
CA LYS A 257 -21.76 -1.71 1.33
C LYS A 257 -20.84 -2.48 2.29
N ALA A 258 -20.04 -3.40 1.77
CA ALA A 258 -19.06 -4.12 2.57
C ALA A 258 -17.96 -3.17 3.10
N PHE A 259 -17.45 -2.27 2.27
CA PHE A 259 -16.43 -1.29 2.65
C PHE A 259 -16.86 -0.41 3.83
N VAL A 260 -18.10 0.11 3.80
CA VAL A 260 -18.63 0.99 4.87
C VAL A 260 -19.28 0.23 6.03
N ALA A 261 -19.36 -1.10 5.98
CA ALA A 261 -20.03 -1.88 7.02
C ALA A 261 -19.45 -1.65 8.43
N LYS A 262 -18.11 -1.63 8.53
CA LYS A 262 -17.38 -1.31 9.77
C LYS A 262 -16.84 0.12 9.84
N HIS A 263 -16.88 0.83 8.73
CA HIS A 263 -16.40 2.19 8.57
C HIS A 263 -17.55 3.13 8.23
N LYS A 264 -18.57 3.16 9.11
CA LYS A 264 -19.78 3.96 8.88
C LYS A 264 -19.50 5.46 8.76
N GLU A 265 -18.44 5.94 9.37
CA GLU A 265 -17.92 7.29 9.26
C GLU A 265 -17.47 7.67 7.84
N LEU A 266 -17.19 6.66 6.99
CA LEU A 266 -16.82 6.84 5.59
C LEU A 266 -18.02 6.77 4.62
N ASP A 267 -19.25 6.51 5.12
CA ASP A 267 -20.46 6.51 4.27
C ASP A 267 -20.94 7.94 4.03
N ASP A 268 -20.12 8.72 3.33
CA ASP A 268 -20.37 10.10 2.97
C ASP A 268 -20.14 10.37 1.46
N GLU A 269 -20.44 11.58 1.02
CA GLU A 269 -20.32 11.96 -0.39
C GLU A 269 -18.86 12.02 -0.85
N LEU A 270 -17.92 12.40 0.02
CA LEU A 270 -16.50 12.43 -0.32
C LEU A 270 -16.01 11.03 -0.68
N ASN A 271 -16.24 10.08 0.21
CA ASN A 271 -15.79 8.70 0.02
C ASN A 271 -16.54 8.00 -1.13
N ARG A 272 -17.81 8.35 -1.39
CA ARG A 272 -18.56 7.85 -2.55
C ARG A 272 -17.97 8.34 -3.87
N ARG A 273 -17.54 9.60 -3.96
CA ARG A 273 -16.85 10.12 -5.12
C ARG A 273 -15.48 9.47 -5.29
N ALA A 274 -14.69 9.45 -4.23
CA ALA A 274 -13.38 8.82 -4.22
C ALA A 274 -13.46 7.32 -4.60
N TRP A 275 -14.48 6.58 -4.11
CA TRP A 275 -14.72 5.20 -4.51
C TRP A 275 -14.83 5.04 -6.04
N ARG A 276 -15.72 5.83 -6.67
CA ARG A 276 -15.92 5.78 -8.12
C ARG A 276 -14.65 6.10 -8.90
N ASP A 277 -13.88 7.08 -8.41
CA ASP A 277 -12.65 7.53 -9.05
C ASP A 277 -11.47 6.55 -8.83
N THR A 278 -11.51 5.75 -7.76
CA THR A 278 -10.49 4.74 -7.43
C THR A 278 -10.66 3.44 -8.23
N LEU A 279 -11.90 2.98 -8.45
CA LEU A 279 -12.18 1.67 -9.05
C LEU A 279 -11.40 1.41 -10.36
N PRO A 280 -11.33 2.33 -11.35
CA PRO A 280 -10.60 2.08 -12.59
C PRO A 280 -9.09 2.00 -12.42
N ARG A 281 -8.56 2.34 -11.25
CA ARG A 281 -7.13 2.44 -10.92
C ARG A 281 -6.61 1.27 -10.10
N LEU A 282 -7.52 0.46 -9.56
CA LEU A 282 -7.16 -0.74 -8.79
C LEU A 282 -6.35 -1.72 -9.65
N ALA A 283 -5.34 -2.30 -9.04
CA ALA A 283 -4.54 -3.35 -9.67
C ALA A 283 -5.37 -4.65 -9.78
N ARG A 284 -5.85 -4.98 -10.98
CA ARG A 284 -6.67 -6.18 -11.21
C ARG A 284 -5.97 -7.48 -10.83
N ARG A 285 -4.66 -7.49 -10.90
CA ARG A 285 -3.78 -8.60 -10.53
C ARG A 285 -2.70 -8.07 -9.59
N PRO A 286 -2.98 -7.99 -8.28
CA PRO A 286 -2.06 -7.37 -7.31
C PRO A 286 -0.65 -7.95 -7.31
N ALA A 287 -0.50 -9.26 -7.49
CA ALA A 287 0.80 -9.92 -7.54
C ALA A 287 1.63 -9.58 -8.78
N ALA A 288 1.00 -9.20 -9.90
CA ALA A 288 1.70 -8.95 -11.16
C ALA A 288 2.74 -7.83 -11.03
N LEU A 289 3.86 -7.98 -11.74
CA LEU A 289 4.97 -7.03 -11.74
C LEU A 289 5.31 -6.62 -13.18
N ASP A 290 5.19 -5.33 -13.49
CA ASP A 290 5.71 -4.74 -14.73
C ASP A 290 7.17 -4.32 -14.52
N GLU A 291 8.10 -5.26 -14.70
CA GLU A 291 9.54 -5.00 -14.52
C GLU A 291 10.04 -3.85 -15.39
N ALA A 292 9.49 -3.68 -16.60
CA ALA A 292 9.90 -2.63 -17.50
C ALA A 292 9.54 -1.24 -16.95
N ARG A 293 8.34 -1.09 -16.37
CA ARG A 293 7.90 0.15 -15.68
C ARG A 293 8.80 0.45 -14.49
N TYR A 294 9.05 -0.55 -13.65
CA TYR A 294 9.91 -0.39 -12.46
C TYR A 294 11.33 -0.01 -12.83
N LYS A 295 11.91 -0.67 -13.84
CA LYS A 295 13.25 -0.33 -14.36
C LYS A 295 13.32 1.11 -14.89
N ARG A 296 12.35 1.53 -15.73
CA ARG A 296 12.30 2.90 -16.27
C ARG A 296 12.23 3.94 -15.16
N PHE A 297 11.41 3.68 -14.13
CA PHE A 297 11.26 4.60 -13.01
C PHE A 297 12.53 4.70 -12.16
N ALA A 298 13.20 3.58 -11.87
CA ALA A 298 14.49 3.57 -11.17
C ALA A 298 15.57 4.36 -11.94
N GLN A 299 15.63 4.18 -13.27
CA GLN A 299 16.54 4.93 -14.14
C GLN A 299 16.23 6.44 -14.11
N PHE A 300 14.95 6.79 -14.10
CA PHE A 300 14.53 8.19 -13.96
C PHE A 300 14.99 8.78 -12.63
N LEU A 301 14.75 8.11 -11.48
CA LEU A 301 15.19 8.59 -10.17
C LEU A 301 16.73 8.75 -10.09
N ALA A 302 17.48 7.80 -10.66
CA ALA A 302 18.94 7.89 -10.72
C ALA A 302 19.40 9.09 -11.58
N LYS A 303 18.77 9.31 -12.74
CA LYS A 303 19.05 10.47 -13.60
C LYS A 303 18.74 11.81 -12.92
N GLN A 304 17.72 11.86 -12.08
CA GLN A 304 17.36 13.04 -11.29
C GLN A 304 18.24 13.24 -10.04
N GLY A 305 19.16 12.29 -9.78
CA GLY A 305 20.02 12.32 -8.59
C GLY A 305 19.27 12.09 -7.27
N VAL A 306 18.09 11.47 -7.34
CA VAL A 306 17.28 11.13 -6.15
C VAL A 306 17.81 9.85 -5.50
N ILE A 307 18.25 8.90 -6.31
CA ILE A 307 18.95 7.69 -5.88
C ILE A 307 20.32 7.63 -6.56
N THR A 308 21.28 6.97 -5.93
CA THR A 308 22.67 6.91 -6.43
C THR A 308 22.79 6.03 -7.68
N VAL A 309 22.03 4.93 -7.75
CA VAL A 309 22.08 3.96 -8.85
C VAL A 309 20.73 3.27 -9.03
N ALA A 310 20.36 3.01 -10.28
CA ALA A 310 19.20 2.17 -10.60
C ALA A 310 19.58 0.69 -10.43
N LEU A 311 19.24 0.11 -9.29
CA LEU A 311 19.45 -1.32 -9.02
C LEU A 311 18.59 -2.21 -9.93
N PRO A 312 18.97 -3.48 -10.16
CA PRO A 312 18.09 -4.47 -10.80
C PRO A 312 16.74 -4.57 -10.09
N VAL A 313 15.66 -4.80 -10.85
CA VAL A 313 14.29 -4.89 -10.30
C VAL A 313 14.18 -5.96 -9.23
N SER A 314 14.85 -7.09 -9.42
CA SER A 314 14.89 -8.21 -8.46
C SER A 314 15.39 -7.81 -7.06
N ASN A 315 16.10 -6.69 -6.91
CA ASN A 315 16.55 -6.22 -5.60
C ASN A 315 15.41 -5.63 -4.76
N TYR A 316 14.37 -5.08 -5.39
CA TYR A 316 13.34 -4.32 -4.69
C TYR A 316 11.90 -4.72 -5.03
N ALA A 317 11.68 -5.58 -6.01
CA ALA A 317 10.37 -6.08 -6.37
C ALA A 317 10.42 -7.55 -6.77
N VAL A 318 9.36 -8.28 -6.46
CA VAL A 318 9.20 -9.69 -6.83
C VAL A 318 7.74 -9.97 -7.12
N GLN A 319 7.48 -10.86 -8.05
CA GLN A 319 6.21 -11.52 -8.22
C GLN A 319 6.29 -12.88 -7.51
N LEU A 320 5.55 -13.01 -6.40
CA LEU A 320 5.49 -14.28 -5.68
C LEU A 320 4.74 -15.31 -6.53
N PRO A 321 5.14 -16.60 -6.48
CA PRO A 321 4.35 -17.66 -7.08
C PRO A 321 2.99 -17.77 -6.37
N PRO A 322 1.95 -18.29 -7.05
CA PRO A 322 0.72 -18.66 -6.36
C PRO A 322 1.02 -19.66 -5.24
N PRO A 323 0.26 -19.66 -4.14
CA PRO A 323 0.40 -20.68 -3.10
C PRO A 323 0.05 -22.05 -3.65
N ASP A 324 0.69 -23.10 -3.11
CA ASP A 324 0.42 -24.51 -3.42
C ASP A 324 -1.01 -24.91 -3.01
#